data_93bf4fdc993d56ea3cf5f4840b085e9b
#
_entry.id   93bf4fdc993d56ea3cf5f4840b085e9b
#
_cell.length_a   1.000
_cell.length_b   1.000
_cell.length_c   1.000
_cell.angle_alpha   90.00
_cell.angle_beta   90.00
_cell.angle_gamma   90.00
#
_symmetry.space_group_name_H-M   'P 1'
#
loop_
_entity.id
_entity.type
_entity.pdbx_description
1 polymer ?
#
loop_
_entity_poly.entity_id
_entity_poly.type
_entity_poly.pdbx_seq_one_letter_code
_entity_poly.pdbx_strand_id
1 'polypeptide(L)'
;GNCLVWGPILSWLRVHDDRPLIEKFNRLIEPLICVSTRWLVESFQSDQQLINAVNLGIPVRVVHLVRDVRSWSHNESRRGVTRYGRGITVGWRSLLRWWRVNRRTERILQDSGHPVFHLGYEELALQPEAALRKLCVWLDIAFDPSMLQPGLNSRSHIVLGNPMLAKPVESHAIRYDAAWLTSTALSLRVAPLLP
;
A
#
# COMPACT_ATOMS: atom_id res chain seq x y z
N GLY A 1 -1.13 5.43 26.71
CA GLY A 1 -1.84 6.40 25.88
C GLY A 1 -3.34 6.20 25.93
N ASN A 2 -4.07 7.29 26.00
CA ASN A 2 -5.53 7.32 26.21
C ASN A 2 -6.34 7.08 24.90
N CYS A 3 -5.80 6.32 23.93
CA CYS A 3 -6.56 5.99 22.73
C CYS A 3 -7.58 4.90 23.04
N LEU A 4 -8.86 5.18 22.79
CA LEU A 4 -9.95 4.23 23.04
C LEU A 4 -9.84 2.95 22.19
N VAL A 5 -9.25 3.05 21.02
CA VAL A 5 -9.04 1.90 20.13
C VAL A 5 -7.78 1.13 20.51
N TRP A 6 -6.64 1.81 20.55
CA TRP A 6 -5.33 1.16 20.71
C TRP A 6 -4.91 0.92 22.17
N GLY A 7 -5.45 1.67 23.13
CA GLY A 7 -5.05 1.55 24.53
C GLY A 7 -5.23 0.14 25.11
N PRO A 8 -6.43 -0.46 25.02
CA PRO A 8 -6.68 -1.82 25.49
C PRO A 8 -5.84 -2.88 24.77
N ILE A 9 -5.64 -2.72 23.46
CA ILE A 9 -4.87 -3.65 22.62
C ILE A 9 -3.39 -3.63 22.99
N LEU A 10 -2.81 -2.44 23.17
CA LEU A 10 -1.41 -2.30 23.56
C LEU A 10 -1.12 -2.93 24.92
N SER A 11 -2.07 -2.81 25.85
CA SER A 11 -1.96 -3.46 27.16
C SER A 11 -2.01 -4.98 27.04
N TRP A 12 -2.92 -5.50 26.22
CA TRP A 12 -3.02 -6.94 25.93
C TRP A 12 -1.76 -7.49 25.24
N LEU A 13 -1.24 -6.81 24.21
CA LEU A 13 -0.04 -7.21 23.50
C LEU A 13 1.20 -7.30 24.38
N ARG A 14 1.35 -6.41 25.38
CA ARG A 14 2.47 -6.43 26.32
C ARG A 14 2.49 -7.69 27.19
N VAL A 15 1.32 -8.22 27.51
CA VAL A 15 1.18 -9.40 28.36
C VAL A 15 1.22 -10.70 27.55
N HIS A 16 0.88 -10.65 26.24
CA HIS A 16 0.74 -11.82 25.36
C HIS A 16 1.70 -11.75 24.18
N ASP A 17 2.95 -11.35 24.43
CA ASP A 17 3.95 -11.24 23.36
C ASP A 17 4.37 -12.58 22.77
N ASP A 18 4.18 -13.66 23.49
CA ASP A 18 4.42 -15.06 23.12
C ASP A 18 3.36 -15.64 22.15
N ARG A 19 2.20 -14.97 21.99
CA ARG A 19 1.11 -15.48 21.18
C ARG A 19 1.42 -15.44 19.68
N PRO A 20 0.86 -16.39 18.89
CA PRO A 20 1.01 -16.40 17.44
C PRO A 20 0.57 -15.07 16.79
N LEU A 21 1.25 -14.69 15.71
CA LEU A 21 0.98 -13.43 15.01
C LEU A 21 -0.48 -13.32 14.54
N ILE A 22 -1.08 -14.44 14.12
CA ILE A 22 -2.49 -14.49 13.69
C ILE A 22 -3.44 -14.15 14.84
N GLU A 23 -3.18 -14.63 16.06
CA GLU A 23 -3.98 -14.31 17.23
C GLU A 23 -3.86 -12.82 17.61
N LYS A 24 -2.62 -12.30 17.56
CA LYS A 24 -2.37 -10.86 17.76
C LYS A 24 -3.12 -10.03 16.72
N PHE A 25 -3.12 -10.45 15.46
CA PHE A 25 -3.81 -9.75 14.38
C PHE A 25 -5.34 -9.79 14.58
N ASN A 26 -5.92 -10.93 14.90
CA ASN A 26 -7.34 -11.06 15.19
C ASN A 26 -7.76 -10.14 16.34
N ARG A 27 -6.93 -10.06 17.39
CA ARG A 27 -7.18 -9.18 18.53
C ARG A 27 -7.10 -7.69 18.17
N LEU A 28 -6.26 -7.32 17.21
CA LEU A 28 -6.19 -5.96 16.66
C LEU A 28 -7.45 -5.57 15.89
N ILE A 29 -8.07 -6.52 15.21
CA ILE A 29 -9.25 -6.28 14.37
C ILE A 29 -10.55 -6.19 15.20
N GLU A 30 -10.68 -6.95 16.27
CA GLU A 30 -11.90 -7.05 17.08
C GLU A 30 -12.54 -5.68 17.43
N PRO A 31 -11.82 -4.71 18.04
CA PRO A 31 -12.44 -3.46 18.40
C PRO A 31 -12.78 -2.58 17.18
N LEU A 32 -12.15 -2.82 16.05
CA LEU A 32 -12.43 -2.11 14.81
C LEU A 32 -13.70 -2.64 14.13
N ILE A 33 -13.99 -3.94 14.26
CA ILE A 33 -15.21 -4.57 13.77
C ILE A 33 -16.43 -4.15 14.61
N CYS A 34 -16.25 -3.90 15.90
CA CYS A 34 -17.32 -3.48 16.80
C CYS A 34 -17.82 -2.05 16.55
N VAL A 35 -17.03 -1.22 15.88
CA VAL A 35 -17.47 0.08 15.38
C VAL A 35 -18.20 -0.18 14.07
N SER A 36 -19.43 0.34 13.86
CA SER A 36 -20.28 0.17 12.66
C SER A 36 -19.55 0.53 11.35
N THR A 37 -18.47 -0.15 11.04
CA THR A 37 -17.67 0.03 9.83
C THR A 37 -17.98 -1.10 8.87
N ARG A 38 -18.26 -0.73 7.61
CA ARG A 38 -18.49 -1.69 6.54
C ARG A 38 -17.19 -2.33 6.07
N TRP A 39 -16.09 -1.57 6.09
CA TRP A 39 -14.77 -1.99 5.65
C TRP A 39 -13.69 -1.62 6.65
N LEU A 40 -12.83 -2.57 6.94
CA LEU A 40 -11.55 -2.35 7.57
C LEU A 40 -10.47 -2.41 6.50
N VAL A 41 -9.65 -1.36 6.38
CA VAL A 41 -8.58 -1.28 5.39
C VAL A 41 -7.24 -1.49 6.07
N GLU A 42 -6.50 -2.48 5.58
CA GLU A 42 -5.12 -2.75 5.97
C GLU A 42 -4.19 -2.58 4.77
N SER A 43 -3.02 -1.99 4.97
CA SER A 43 -2.04 -1.75 3.91
C SER A 43 -0.76 -2.53 4.17
N PHE A 44 -0.42 -3.45 3.28
CA PHE A 44 0.76 -4.31 3.41
C PHE A 44 1.82 -3.97 2.37
N GLN A 45 3.06 -4.25 2.73
CA GLN A 45 4.20 -4.20 1.82
C GLN A 45 5.02 -5.51 1.85
N SER A 46 4.54 -6.55 2.52
CA SER A 46 5.21 -7.84 2.60
C SER A 46 4.28 -8.99 2.24
N ASP A 47 4.83 -9.98 1.53
CA ASP A 47 4.12 -11.19 1.13
C ASP A 47 3.57 -11.96 2.34
N GLN A 48 4.32 -11.98 3.46
CA GLN A 48 3.88 -12.70 4.66
C GLN A 48 2.62 -12.08 5.27
N GLN A 49 2.54 -10.75 5.30
CA GLN A 49 1.34 -10.05 5.78
C GLN A 49 0.15 -10.31 4.85
N LEU A 50 0.38 -10.30 3.53
CA LEU A 50 -0.66 -10.64 2.57
C LEU A 50 -1.16 -12.07 2.76
N ILE A 51 -0.24 -13.05 2.88
CA ILE A 51 -0.59 -14.46 3.13
C ILE A 51 -1.41 -14.60 4.42
N ASN A 52 -0.99 -13.92 5.49
CA ASN A 52 -1.73 -13.95 6.74
C ASN A 52 -3.14 -13.36 6.57
N ALA A 53 -3.26 -12.22 5.87
CA ALA A 53 -4.54 -11.55 5.68
C ALA A 53 -5.53 -12.40 4.86
N VAL A 54 -5.09 -13.02 3.76
CA VAL A 54 -5.97 -13.85 2.94
C VAL A 54 -6.34 -15.18 3.61
N ASN A 55 -5.62 -15.60 4.63
CA ASN A 55 -5.88 -16.83 5.41
C ASN A 55 -6.63 -16.57 6.73
N LEU A 56 -7.16 -15.37 6.96
CA LEU A 56 -7.89 -15.03 8.20
C LEU A 56 -9.23 -15.76 8.37
N GLY A 57 -9.76 -16.40 7.33
CA GLY A 57 -11.09 -17.03 7.38
C GLY A 57 -12.26 -16.05 7.39
N ILE A 58 -12.02 -14.78 7.09
CA ILE A 58 -13.03 -13.72 6.93
C ILE A 58 -13.12 -13.28 5.47
N PRO A 59 -14.24 -12.69 5.03
CA PRO A 59 -14.32 -12.12 3.68
C PRO A 59 -13.29 -11.02 3.47
N VAL A 60 -12.39 -11.22 2.50
CA VAL A 60 -11.32 -10.27 2.14
C VAL A 60 -11.54 -9.82 0.71
N ARG A 61 -11.36 -8.52 0.44
CA ARG A 61 -11.22 -7.96 -0.90
C ARG A 61 -9.85 -7.31 -1.01
N VAL A 62 -9.10 -7.64 -2.03
CA VAL A 62 -7.71 -7.17 -2.19
C VAL A 62 -7.63 -6.11 -3.27
N VAL A 63 -7.07 -4.95 -2.95
CA VAL A 63 -6.67 -3.94 -3.94
C VAL A 63 -5.19 -4.09 -4.20
N HIS A 64 -4.83 -4.62 -5.37
CA HIS A 64 -3.44 -4.76 -5.79
C HIS A 64 -3.00 -3.51 -6.54
N LEU A 65 -2.27 -2.62 -5.84
CA LEU A 65 -1.76 -1.38 -6.40
C LEU A 65 -0.38 -1.62 -7.02
N VAL A 66 -0.29 -1.46 -8.33
CA VAL A 66 0.95 -1.63 -9.10
C VAL A 66 1.42 -0.29 -9.63
N ARG A 67 2.71 -0.01 -9.52
CA ARG A 67 3.35 1.19 -10.05
C ARG A 67 4.23 0.84 -11.24
N ASP A 68 4.30 1.73 -12.25
CA ASP A 68 5.22 1.59 -13.38
C ASP A 68 6.65 1.33 -12.90
N VAL A 69 7.31 0.37 -13.51
CA VAL A 69 8.64 -0.08 -13.12
C VAL A 69 9.69 1.04 -13.18
N ARG A 70 9.55 1.99 -14.10
CA ARG A 70 10.47 3.14 -14.26
C ARG A 70 10.34 4.09 -13.08
N SER A 71 9.11 4.45 -12.76
CA SER A 71 8.75 5.28 -11.61
C SER A 71 9.14 4.61 -10.29
N TRP A 72 8.88 3.30 -10.18
CA TRP A 72 9.26 2.52 -9.01
C TRP A 72 10.79 2.43 -8.86
N SER A 73 11.54 2.13 -9.95
CA SER A 73 13.00 2.06 -9.95
C SER A 73 13.66 3.38 -9.56
N HIS A 74 13.08 4.51 -10.02
CA HIS A 74 13.54 5.84 -9.61
C HIS A 74 13.42 6.02 -8.10
N ASN A 75 12.27 5.69 -7.53
CA ASN A 75 12.02 5.85 -6.11
C ASN A 75 12.95 4.94 -5.27
N GLU A 76 13.15 3.69 -5.70
CA GLU A 76 14.08 2.76 -5.06
C GLU A 76 15.54 3.27 -5.12
N SER A 77 15.95 3.86 -6.23
CA SER A 77 17.31 4.42 -6.37
C SER A 77 17.56 5.62 -5.44
N ARG A 78 16.54 6.42 -5.18
CA ARG A 78 16.61 7.54 -4.23
C ARG A 78 16.67 7.07 -2.77
N ARG A 79 15.97 6.00 -2.45
CA ARG A 79 15.97 5.40 -1.09
C ARG A 79 17.20 4.53 -0.84
N GLY A 80 17.83 4.03 -1.89
CA GLY A 80 18.75 2.90 -1.84
C GLY A 80 20.14 3.15 -2.35
N VAL A 81 20.64 4.40 -2.35
CA VAL A 81 22.07 4.64 -2.63
C VAL A 81 22.99 3.77 -1.76
N THR A 82 22.51 3.36 -0.59
CA THR A 82 23.21 2.48 0.34
C THR A 82 22.92 0.99 0.13
N ARG A 83 21.80 0.60 -0.48
CA ARG A 83 21.34 -0.81 -0.51
C ARG A 83 21.73 -1.57 -1.79
N TYR A 84 21.87 -0.90 -2.92
CA TYR A 84 22.07 -1.56 -4.22
C TYR A 84 23.30 -1.07 -5.03
N GLY A 85 24.12 -0.19 -4.49
CA GLY A 85 25.28 0.38 -5.16
C GLY A 85 24.93 1.49 -6.16
N ARG A 86 25.96 2.02 -6.83
CA ARG A 86 25.86 3.04 -7.88
C ARG A 86 26.16 2.39 -9.23
N GLY A 87 25.33 2.61 -10.26
CA GLY A 87 25.65 2.19 -11.62
C GLY A 87 24.48 1.72 -12.47
N ILE A 88 24.75 1.39 -13.72
CA ILE A 88 23.79 0.92 -14.73
C ILE A 88 23.06 -0.37 -14.29
N THR A 89 23.75 -1.24 -13.54
CA THR A 89 23.20 -2.49 -13.03
C THR A 89 22.00 -2.32 -12.08
N VAL A 90 21.80 -1.11 -11.52
CA VAL A 90 20.68 -0.80 -10.61
C VAL A 90 19.34 -0.91 -11.34
N GLY A 91 19.27 -0.46 -12.60
CA GLY A 91 18.03 -0.54 -13.40
C GLY A 91 17.56 -1.98 -13.60
N TRP A 92 18.44 -2.87 -14.05
CA TRP A 92 18.13 -4.28 -14.27
C TRP A 92 17.76 -5.04 -13.00
N ARG A 93 18.48 -4.77 -11.91
CA ARG A 93 18.16 -5.36 -10.60
C ARG A 93 16.80 -4.89 -10.10
N SER A 94 16.49 -3.61 -10.27
CA SER A 94 15.19 -3.05 -9.92
C SER A 94 14.07 -3.66 -10.76
N LEU A 95 14.26 -3.82 -12.07
CA LEU A 95 13.30 -4.48 -12.96
C LEU A 95 13.04 -5.93 -12.53
N LEU A 96 14.10 -6.72 -12.35
CA LEU A 96 13.97 -8.12 -11.94
C LEU A 96 13.28 -8.24 -10.58
N ARG A 97 13.60 -7.35 -9.64
CA ARG A 97 12.95 -7.31 -8.33
C ARG A 97 11.48 -6.94 -8.45
N TRP A 98 11.18 -5.88 -9.18
CA TRP A 98 9.80 -5.44 -9.45
C TRP A 98 8.98 -6.56 -10.08
N TRP A 99 9.51 -7.20 -11.11
CA TRP A 99 8.86 -8.32 -11.78
C TRP A 99 8.63 -9.51 -10.84
N ARG A 100 9.65 -9.92 -10.08
CA ARG A 100 9.55 -11.04 -9.13
C ARG A 100 8.52 -10.77 -8.05
N VAL A 101 8.55 -9.58 -7.45
CA VAL A 101 7.61 -9.20 -6.39
C VAL A 101 6.19 -9.20 -6.94
N ASN A 102 5.92 -8.50 -8.03
CA ASN A 102 4.57 -8.45 -8.59
C ASN A 102 4.07 -9.84 -9.01
N ARG A 103 4.91 -10.63 -9.69
CA ARG A 103 4.55 -12.00 -10.09
C ARG A 103 4.28 -12.92 -8.89
N ARG A 104 5.03 -12.76 -7.81
CA ARG A 104 4.79 -13.52 -6.60
C ARG A 104 3.48 -13.10 -5.92
N THR A 105 3.25 -11.80 -5.79
CA THR A 105 1.98 -11.26 -5.29
C THR A 105 0.80 -11.77 -6.11
N GLU A 106 0.87 -11.70 -7.44
CA GLU A 106 -0.16 -12.21 -8.33
C GLU A 106 -0.49 -13.70 -8.08
N ARG A 107 0.54 -14.54 -7.91
CA ARG A 107 0.33 -15.96 -7.59
C ARG A 107 -0.38 -16.14 -6.26
N ILE A 108 0.07 -15.45 -5.20
CA ILE A 108 -0.57 -15.51 -3.88
C ILE A 108 -2.06 -15.11 -4.00
N LEU A 109 -2.35 -14.07 -4.76
CA LEU A 109 -3.72 -13.59 -4.95
C LEU A 109 -4.58 -14.58 -5.75
N GLN A 110 -4.04 -15.15 -6.83
CA GLN A 110 -4.71 -16.20 -7.62
C GLN A 110 -5.00 -17.44 -6.77
N ASP A 111 -4.01 -17.91 -6.01
CA ASP A 111 -4.13 -19.09 -5.16
C ASP A 111 -5.11 -18.86 -3.98
N SER A 112 -5.28 -17.63 -3.54
CA SER A 112 -6.16 -17.27 -2.43
C SER A 112 -7.65 -17.36 -2.76
N GLY A 113 -8.03 -17.25 -4.04
CA GLY A 113 -9.42 -17.23 -4.48
C GLY A 113 -10.24 -16.01 -4.05
N HIS A 114 -9.62 -15.01 -3.40
CA HIS A 114 -10.31 -13.79 -3.00
C HIS A 114 -10.52 -12.83 -4.18
N PRO A 115 -11.57 -12.00 -4.15
CA PRO A 115 -11.76 -10.94 -5.15
C PRO A 115 -10.59 -9.95 -5.14
N VAL A 116 -10.02 -9.69 -6.33
CA VAL A 116 -8.90 -8.77 -6.51
C VAL A 116 -9.28 -7.64 -7.45
N PHE A 117 -9.00 -6.41 -7.05
CA PHE A 117 -9.08 -5.21 -7.88
C PHE A 117 -7.67 -4.75 -8.23
N HIS A 118 -7.33 -4.78 -9.52
CA HIS A 118 -6.04 -4.27 -9.99
C HIS A 118 -6.14 -2.77 -10.24
N LEU A 119 -5.27 -2.00 -9.59
CA LEU A 119 -5.21 -0.55 -9.68
C LEU A 119 -3.82 -0.10 -10.09
N GLY A 120 -3.71 0.64 -11.19
CA GLY A 120 -2.46 1.31 -11.56
C GLY A 120 -2.25 2.56 -10.71
N TYR A 121 -1.05 2.74 -10.16
CA TYR A 121 -0.68 3.99 -9.48
C TYR A 121 -0.84 5.19 -10.41
N GLU A 122 -0.42 5.04 -11.67
CA GLU A 122 -0.52 6.08 -12.69
C GLU A 122 -1.99 6.39 -13.03
N GLU A 123 -2.83 5.38 -13.11
CA GLU A 123 -4.28 5.57 -13.31
C GLU A 123 -4.89 6.37 -12.16
N LEU A 124 -4.59 5.97 -10.90
CA LEU A 124 -5.07 6.70 -9.73
C LEU A 124 -4.53 8.13 -9.66
N ALA A 125 -3.27 8.34 -10.01
CA ALA A 125 -2.63 9.65 -9.88
C ALA A 125 -3.00 10.64 -11.01
N LEU A 126 -3.28 10.15 -12.22
CA LEU A 126 -3.62 10.97 -13.38
C LEU A 126 -5.13 11.15 -13.56
N GLN A 127 -5.93 10.16 -13.15
CA GLN A 127 -7.39 10.15 -13.26
C GLN A 127 -8.03 9.70 -11.93
N PRO A 128 -7.78 10.42 -10.83
CA PRO A 128 -8.15 9.95 -9.49
C PRO A 128 -9.65 9.73 -9.33
N GLU A 129 -10.49 10.60 -9.87
CA GLU A 129 -11.93 10.45 -9.75
C GLU A 129 -12.44 9.20 -10.48
N ALA A 130 -11.99 8.97 -11.71
CA ALA A 130 -12.40 7.81 -12.50
C ALA A 130 -11.95 6.49 -11.83
N ALA A 131 -10.72 6.46 -11.35
CA ALA A 131 -10.15 5.30 -10.64
C ALA A 131 -10.89 5.01 -9.33
N LEU A 132 -11.16 6.04 -8.52
CA LEU A 132 -11.88 5.90 -7.27
C LEU A 132 -13.35 5.51 -7.48
N ARG A 133 -14.04 6.04 -8.49
CA ARG A 133 -15.41 5.62 -8.80
C ARG A 133 -15.48 4.13 -9.15
N LYS A 134 -14.56 3.62 -9.98
CA LYS A 134 -14.45 2.17 -10.27
C LYS A 134 -14.23 1.35 -9.01
N LEU A 135 -13.31 1.80 -8.16
CA LEU A 135 -13.01 1.13 -6.89
C LEU A 135 -14.23 1.13 -5.95
N CYS A 136 -14.93 2.25 -5.83
CA CYS A 136 -16.14 2.37 -5.01
C CYS A 136 -17.25 1.43 -5.48
N VAL A 137 -17.50 1.34 -6.80
CA VAL A 137 -18.45 0.38 -7.38
C VAL A 137 -18.05 -1.05 -7.00
N TRP A 138 -16.77 -1.41 -7.14
CA TRP A 138 -16.29 -2.74 -6.81
C TRP A 138 -16.37 -3.07 -5.30
N LEU A 139 -16.19 -2.07 -4.43
CA LEU A 139 -16.35 -2.20 -2.97
C LEU A 139 -17.82 -2.13 -2.54
N ASP A 140 -18.74 -1.79 -3.44
CA ASP A 140 -20.14 -1.51 -3.15
C ASP A 140 -20.31 -0.41 -2.08
N ILE A 141 -19.63 0.71 -2.28
CA ILE A 141 -19.72 1.94 -1.48
C ILE A 141 -19.99 3.14 -2.37
N ALA A 142 -20.64 4.16 -1.81
CA ALA A 142 -20.84 5.41 -2.53
C ALA A 142 -19.52 6.17 -2.71
N PHE A 143 -19.33 6.76 -3.89
CA PHE A 143 -18.23 7.68 -4.11
C PHE A 143 -18.53 9.02 -3.42
N ASP A 144 -17.56 9.53 -2.66
CA ASP A 144 -17.61 10.86 -2.05
C ASP A 144 -16.49 11.73 -2.63
N PRO A 145 -16.78 12.94 -3.13
CA PRO A 145 -15.77 13.86 -3.66
C PRO A 145 -14.64 14.17 -2.68
N SER A 146 -14.87 14.08 -1.38
CA SER A 146 -13.84 14.26 -0.36
C SER A 146 -12.71 13.23 -0.43
N MET A 147 -12.95 12.07 -1.06
CA MET A 147 -11.94 11.04 -1.32
C MET A 147 -10.80 11.54 -2.23
N LEU A 148 -11.05 12.59 -3.03
CA LEU A 148 -10.03 13.24 -3.86
C LEU A 148 -9.04 14.09 -3.04
N GLN A 149 -9.41 14.40 -1.80
CA GLN A 149 -8.60 15.20 -0.88
C GLN A 149 -8.39 14.46 0.45
N PRO A 150 -7.70 13.32 0.44
CA PRO A 150 -7.60 12.44 1.62
C PRO A 150 -6.98 13.12 2.84
N GLY A 151 -6.16 14.15 2.63
CA GLY A 151 -5.55 14.92 3.71
C GLY A 151 -6.54 15.71 4.56
N LEU A 152 -7.64 16.18 3.98
CA LEU A 152 -8.62 17.03 4.69
C LEU A 152 -9.52 16.24 5.64
N ASN A 153 -9.73 14.95 5.39
CA ASN A 153 -10.69 14.12 6.11
C ASN A 153 -10.05 12.98 6.94
N SER A 154 -8.73 12.96 7.03
CA SER A 154 -8.01 11.90 7.72
C SER A 154 -8.13 12.01 9.24
N ARG A 155 -9.12 11.34 9.81
CA ARG A 155 -9.17 10.99 11.25
C ARG A 155 -8.57 9.61 11.48
N SER A 156 -7.35 9.37 11.00
CA SER A 156 -6.78 8.05 11.07
C SER A 156 -6.11 7.81 12.44
N HIS A 157 -6.35 6.63 13.01
CA HIS A 157 -5.61 6.10 14.15
C HIS A 157 -4.31 5.40 13.72
N ILE A 158 -3.65 5.89 12.67
CA ILE A 158 -2.42 5.29 12.14
C ILE A 158 -1.31 5.43 13.18
N VAL A 159 -0.85 4.29 13.68
CA VAL A 159 0.26 4.22 14.66
C VAL A 159 1.61 4.18 13.95
N LEU A 160 1.66 3.56 12.77
CA LEU A 160 2.83 3.45 11.91
C LEU A 160 2.39 3.72 10.48
N GLY A 161 3.09 4.58 9.77
CA GLY A 161 2.68 4.93 8.43
C GLY A 161 3.78 5.59 7.59
N ASN A 162 3.40 5.98 6.41
CA ASN A 162 4.25 6.71 5.50
C ASN A 162 4.65 8.05 6.14
N PRO A 163 5.95 8.44 6.12
CA PRO A 163 6.40 9.76 6.57
C PRO A 163 5.64 10.94 5.94
N MET A 164 4.97 10.73 4.79
CA MET A 164 4.07 11.72 4.20
C MET A 164 2.91 12.10 5.13
N LEU A 165 2.44 11.22 5.99
CA LEU A 165 1.36 11.50 6.94
C LEU A 165 1.75 12.49 8.05
N ALA A 166 3.06 12.67 8.25
CA ALA A 166 3.61 13.69 9.17
C ALA A 166 3.73 15.09 8.53
N LYS A 167 3.46 15.21 7.22
CA LYS A 167 3.53 16.47 6.50
C LYS A 167 2.21 17.28 6.63
N PRO A 168 2.23 18.60 6.36
CA PRO A 168 1.02 19.42 6.32
C PRO A 168 -0.04 18.86 5.37
N VAL A 169 -1.30 19.06 5.71
CA VAL A 169 -2.48 18.53 5.00
C VAL A 169 -2.48 18.85 3.50
N GLU A 170 -2.03 20.05 3.13
CA GLU A 170 -1.96 20.52 1.74
C GLU A 170 -1.03 19.64 0.86
N SER A 171 -0.13 18.89 1.48
CA SER A 171 0.79 17.98 0.77
C SER A 171 0.18 16.59 0.47
N HIS A 172 -1.02 16.31 0.96
CA HIS A 172 -1.66 14.99 0.85
C HIS A 172 -2.59 14.85 -0.37
N ALA A 173 -2.59 15.80 -1.30
CA ALA A 173 -3.33 15.67 -2.54
C ALA A 173 -2.80 14.49 -3.39
N ILE A 174 -3.72 13.80 -4.07
CA ILE A 174 -3.36 12.76 -5.04
C ILE A 174 -2.63 13.44 -6.20
N ARG A 175 -1.35 13.11 -6.40
CA ARG A 175 -0.50 13.72 -7.44
C ARG A 175 0.38 12.66 -8.10
N TYR A 176 0.54 12.80 -9.41
CA TYR A 176 1.49 11.98 -10.14
C TYR A 176 2.93 12.41 -9.81
N ASP A 177 3.76 11.48 -9.38
CA ASP A 177 5.19 11.71 -9.17
C ASP A 177 5.93 11.57 -10.51
N ALA A 178 6.09 12.70 -11.20
CA ALA A 178 6.77 12.79 -12.50
C ALA A 178 8.30 12.96 -12.38
N ALA A 179 8.88 12.91 -11.18
CA ALA A 179 10.31 13.20 -10.95
C ALA A 179 11.25 12.27 -11.74
N TRP A 180 10.80 11.07 -12.10
CA TRP A 180 11.57 10.16 -12.92
C TRP A 180 11.70 10.60 -14.38
N LEU A 181 10.75 11.36 -14.93
CA LEU A 181 10.78 11.85 -16.32
C LEU A 181 11.88 12.88 -16.56
N THR A 182 12.24 13.66 -15.54
CA THR A 182 13.23 14.74 -15.63
C THR A 182 14.64 14.31 -15.21
N SER A 183 14.81 13.07 -14.74
CA SER A 183 16.09 12.59 -14.24
C SER A 183 16.97 12.01 -15.37
N THR A 184 17.89 12.80 -15.92
CA THR A 184 18.84 12.37 -16.97
C THR A 184 19.66 11.16 -16.53
N ALA A 185 20.10 11.12 -15.29
CA ALA A 185 20.83 9.96 -14.75
C ALA A 185 19.98 8.69 -14.71
N LEU A 186 18.68 8.83 -14.59
CA LEU A 186 17.75 7.71 -14.60
C LEU A 186 17.44 7.28 -16.04
N SER A 187 17.28 8.21 -16.97
CA SER A 187 16.99 7.91 -18.37
C SER A 187 18.02 6.93 -18.95
N LEU A 188 19.31 7.12 -18.63
CA LEU A 188 20.37 6.21 -19.02
C LEU A 188 20.28 4.83 -18.33
N ARG A 189 19.77 4.78 -17.09
CA ARG A 189 19.66 3.52 -16.31
C ARG A 189 18.39 2.74 -16.62
N VAL A 190 17.36 3.42 -17.10
CA VAL A 190 16.04 2.84 -17.40
C VAL A 190 15.85 2.71 -18.91
N ALA A 191 16.74 3.24 -19.73
CA ALA A 191 16.69 3.10 -21.19
C ALA A 191 16.45 1.64 -21.67
N PRO A 192 17.07 0.61 -21.04
CA PRO A 192 16.76 -0.78 -21.34
C PRO A 192 15.34 -1.23 -20.99
N LEU A 193 14.57 -0.42 -20.24
CA LEU A 193 13.19 -0.71 -19.83
C LEU A 193 12.15 0.02 -20.68
N LEU A 194 12.60 0.77 -21.67
CA LEU A 194 11.71 1.39 -22.65
C LEU A 194 11.35 0.34 -23.71
N PRO A 195 10.07 0.27 -24.12
CA PRO A 195 9.63 -0.61 -25.20
C PRO A 195 10.29 -0.25 -26.53
#